data_b53329a166e31d700137eef275de7e3b
#
_entry.id   b53329a166e31d700137eef275de7e3b
#
_cell.length_a   1.000
_cell.length_b   1.000
_cell.length_c   1.000
_cell.angle_alpha   90.00
_cell.angle_beta   90.00
_cell.angle_gamma   90.00
#
_symmetry.space_group_name_H-M   'P 1'
#
loop_
_entity.id
_entity.type
_entity.pdbx_description
1 polymer ?
#
loop_
_entity_poly.entity_id
_entity_poly.type
_entity_poly.pdbx_seq_one_letter_code
_entity_poly.pdbx_strand_id
1 'polypeptide(L)'
;MKKILTSGLILILSLSVCLPITSKADCAMKLGIFSEFADGFKEGWSGKKEPSKKKYKKQCKSYSYSKLKKGKYKGKKIKIKGKIESVKEDVLDSDLTIIVKSGSKYYEVFMSQGYQEYSGYARGKTLSVWGTVKGTARYVVKSYGKKNKKMTIPSIKSRYDKLS
;
A
#
# COMPACT_ATOMS: atom_id res chain seq x y z
N MET A 1 -43.48 -33.80 -35.51
CA MET A 1 -43.88 -33.97 -34.09
C MET A 1 -43.50 -32.70 -33.32
N LYS A 2 -44.53 -32.01 -32.85
CA LYS A 2 -44.45 -30.71 -32.15
C LYS A 2 -43.94 -30.92 -30.73
N LYS A 3 -42.98 -30.10 -30.23
CA LYS A 3 -42.79 -29.91 -28.82
C LYS A 3 -42.63 -28.41 -28.51
N ILE A 4 -43.52 -28.03 -27.64
CA ILE A 4 -43.90 -26.70 -27.19
C ILE A 4 -42.81 -26.17 -26.27
N LEU A 5 -42.33 -24.91 -26.51
CA LEU A 5 -41.56 -24.12 -25.55
C LEU A 5 -42.54 -23.49 -24.59
N THR A 6 -42.39 -23.79 -23.30
CA THR A 6 -43.03 -23.06 -22.21
C THR A 6 -42.05 -22.01 -21.68
N SER A 7 -42.37 -20.77 -22.01
CA SER A 7 -41.70 -19.58 -21.48
C SER A 7 -42.17 -19.33 -20.05
N GLY A 8 -41.26 -19.52 -19.10
CA GLY A 8 -41.49 -19.18 -17.68
C GLY A 8 -41.17 -17.72 -17.41
N LEU A 9 -42.18 -16.89 -17.38
CA LEU A 9 -42.10 -15.47 -16.98
C LEU A 9 -41.99 -15.38 -15.47
N ILE A 10 -40.81 -15.11 -14.96
CA ILE A 10 -40.61 -14.82 -13.53
C ILE A 10 -40.91 -13.35 -13.30
N LEU A 11 -42.08 -13.11 -12.71
CA LEU A 11 -42.55 -11.79 -12.28
C LEU A 11 -41.85 -11.49 -10.91
N ILE A 12 -40.82 -10.66 -10.92
CA ILE A 12 -40.21 -10.15 -9.69
C ILE A 12 -41.06 -9.00 -9.19
N LEU A 13 -41.91 -9.31 -8.19
CA LEU A 13 -42.62 -8.28 -7.41
C LEU A 13 -41.61 -7.52 -6.56
N SER A 14 -41.30 -6.30 -6.96
CA SER A 14 -40.58 -5.33 -6.12
C SER A 14 -41.52 -4.76 -5.05
N LEU A 15 -41.51 -5.37 -3.86
CA LEU A 15 -42.09 -4.74 -2.70
C LEU A 15 -41.21 -3.54 -2.28
N SER A 16 -41.60 -2.35 -2.68
CA SER A 16 -41.10 -1.09 -2.12
C SER A 16 -41.64 -0.94 -0.69
N VAL A 17 -40.92 -1.45 0.30
CA VAL A 17 -41.18 -1.12 1.69
C VAL A 17 -40.50 0.21 1.98
N CYS A 18 -41.31 1.29 2.00
CA CYS A 18 -40.91 2.58 2.57
C CYS A 18 -40.76 2.42 4.06
N LEU A 19 -39.54 2.18 4.54
CA LEU A 19 -39.16 2.32 5.93
C LEU A 19 -38.69 3.76 6.19
N PRO A 20 -39.04 4.38 7.33
CA PRO A 20 -38.61 5.73 7.65
C PRO A 20 -37.10 5.79 7.73
N ILE A 21 -36.54 6.86 7.18
CA ILE A 21 -35.10 7.16 7.13
C ILE A 21 -34.62 7.49 8.55
N THR A 22 -34.37 6.46 9.33
CA THR A 22 -33.51 6.57 10.49
C THR A 22 -32.13 6.14 10.06
N SER A 23 -31.19 7.05 10.18
CA SER A 23 -29.81 7.05 9.72
C SER A 23 -29.20 5.67 9.45
N LYS A 24 -28.98 5.34 8.17
CA LYS A 24 -28.28 4.12 7.73
C LYS A 24 -26.83 4.00 8.29
N ALA A 25 -26.33 5.03 8.94
CA ALA A 25 -25.00 5.03 9.56
C ALA A 25 -24.92 4.15 10.83
N ASP A 26 -26.00 4.04 11.62
CA ASP A 26 -25.95 3.28 12.87
C ASP A 26 -26.10 1.77 12.68
N CYS A 27 -26.71 1.33 11.59
CA CYS A 27 -26.89 -0.10 11.34
C CYS A 27 -25.58 -0.78 10.83
N ALA A 28 -24.74 -0.05 10.08
CA ALA A 28 -23.48 -0.55 9.59
C ALA A 28 -22.41 -0.71 10.68
N MET A 29 -22.49 0.11 11.75
CA MET A 29 -21.56 0.01 12.87
C MET A 29 -21.76 -1.25 13.74
N LYS A 30 -22.97 -1.85 13.74
CA LYS A 30 -23.25 -3.04 14.56
C LYS A 30 -22.84 -4.36 13.94
N LEU A 31 -22.56 -4.40 12.64
CA LEU A 31 -22.23 -5.66 11.92
C LEU A 31 -20.73 -5.95 11.79
N GLY A 32 -19.86 -5.08 12.28
CA GLY A 32 -18.39 -5.33 12.31
C GLY A 32 -17.69 -5.54 10.95
N ILE A 33 -18.45 -5.49 9.85
CA ILE A 33 -17.98 -5.91 8.53
C ILE A 33 -17.30 -4.77 7.76
N PHE A 34 -17.39 -3.51 8.24
CA PHE A 34 -16.92 -2.33 7.51
C PHE A 34 -15.95 -1.43 8.27
N SER A 35 -15.31 -1.90 9.34
CA SER A 35 -14.37 -1.05 10.10
C SER A 35 -13.18 -0.59 9.25
N GLU A 36 -12.68 -1.43 8.35
CA GLU A 36 -11.58 -1.07 7.44
C GLU A 36 -12.02 -0.14 6.30
N PHE A 37 -13.28 -0.26 5.84
CA PHE A 37 -13.86 0.66 4.85
C PHE A 37 -14.17 2.02 5.45
N ALA A 38 -14.58 2.09 6.70
CA ALA A 38 -14.91 3.34 7.38
C ALA A 38 -13.68 4.22 7.62
N ASP A 39 -12.51 3.63 7.87
CA ASP A 39 -11.27 4.39 8.06
C ASP A 39 -10.76 4.97 6.74
N GLY A 40 -10.88 4.26 5.61
CA GLY A 40 -10.58 4.79 4.29
C GLY A 40 -11.54 5.91 3.85
N PHE A 41 -12.84 5.78 4.21
CA PHE A 41 -13.85 6.77 3.86
C PHE A 41 -13.76 8.04 4.72
N LYS A 42 -13.41 7.94 5.99
CA LYS A 42 -13.16 9.10 6.87
C LYS A 42 -11.95 9.91 6.46
N GLU A 43 -10.89 9.27 5.93
CA GLU A 43 -9.72 10.00 5.40
C GLU A 43 -10.05 10.79 4.13
N GLY A 44 -10.95 10.28 3.27
CA GLY A 44 -11.37 10.96 2.04
C GLY A 44 -12.31 12.15 2.26
N TRP A 45 -13.15 12.12 3.29
CA TRP A 45 -14.20 13.14 3.52
C TRP A 45 -13.86 14.16 4.60
N SER A 46 -12.79 13.96 5.36
CA SER A 46 -12.43 14.88 6.45
C SER A 46 -11.89 16.24 5.99
N GLY A 47 -11.89 16.54 4.70
CA GLY A 47 -11.50 17.84 4.14
C GLY A 47 -10.08 18.30 4.51
N LYS A 48 -9.27 17.46 5.15
CA LYS A 48 -7.88 17.76 5.48
C LYS A 48 -7.09 17.82 4.19
N LYS A 49 -6.87 19.05 3.69
CA LYS A 49 -5.98 19.28 2.54
C LYS A 49 -4.67 18.54 2.75
N GLU A 50 -4.37 17.62 1.85
CA GLU A 50 -3.11 16.89 1.89
C GLU A 50 -1.92 17.88 1.92
N PRO A 51 -0.91 17.64 2.77
CA PRO A 51 0.23 18.52 2.82
C PRO A 51 0.93 18.55 1.47
N SER A 52 1.29 19.75 0.99
CA SER A 52 2.05 19.89 -0.26
C SER A 52 3.33 19.04 -0.22
N LYS A 53 3.79 18.57 -1.39
CA LYS A 53 5.02 17.76 -1.54
C LYS A 53 6.20 18.33 -0.73
N LYS A 54 6.40 19.66 -0.78
CA LYS A 54 7.47 20.38 -0.03
C LYS A 54 7.27 20.26 1.48
N LYS A 55 6.04 20.44 1.98
CA LYS A 55 5.69 20.33 3.41
C LYS A 55 5.84 18.89 3.90
N TYR A 56 5.39 17.89 3.12
CA TYR A 56 5.54 16.48 3.46
C TYR A 56 7.02 16.09 3.57
N LYS A 57 7.84 16.45 2.58
CA LYS A 57 9.28 16.16 2.57
C LYS A 57 10.02 16.74 3.79
N LYS A 58 9.64 17.93 4.23
CA LYS A 58 10.20 18.56 5.45
C LYS A 58 9.83 17.81 6.74
N GLN A 59 8.69 17.11 6.77
CA GLN A 59 8.24 16.34 7.92
C GLN A 59 8.91 14.96 8.02
N CYS A 60 9.53 14.48 6.93
CA CYS A 60 10.20 13.19 6.93
C CYS A 60 11.54 13.26 7.67
N LYS A 61 11.74 12.38 8.64
CA LYS A 61 12.95 12.29 9.47
C LYS A 61 13.73 11.01 9.15
N SER A 62 15.00 10.99 9.53
CA SER A 62 15.81 9.77 9.54
C SER A 62 15.70 9.10 10.90
N TYR A 63 15.59 7.76 10.93
CA TYR A 63 15.46 6.98 12.15
C TYR A 63 16.54 5.93 12.24
N SER A 64 16.85 5.49 13.46
CA SER A 64 17.79 4.40 13.72
C SER A 64 17.30 3.10 13.04
N TYR A 65 18.14 2.52 12.19
CA TYR A 65 17.85 1.30 11.46
C TYR A 65 17.54 0.11 12.38
N SER A 66 18.28 -0.04 13.48
CA SER A 66 18.05 -1.11 14.45
C SER A 66 16.67 -1.03 15.09
N LYS A 67 16.20 0.19 15.39
CA LYS A 67 14.86 0.41 15.94
C LYS A 67 13.77 0.18 14.88
N LEU A 68 14.00 0.56 13.62
CA LEU A 68 13.11 0.28 12.50
C LEU A 68 12.95 -1.23 12.27
N LYS A 69 14.03 -2.00 12.30
CA LYS A 69 14.01 -3.47 12.19
C LYS A 69 13.22 -4.17 13.31
N LYS A 70 13.10 -3.54 14.46
CA LYS A 70 12.27 -4.02 15.59
C LYS A 70 10.81 -3.56 15.49
N GLY A 71 10.38 -3.03 14.33
CA GLY A 71 9.01 -2.56 14.11
C GLY A 71 8.67 -1.25 14.80
N LYS A 72 9.65 -0.57 15.42
CA LYS A 72 9.42 0.76 16.00
C LYS A 72 9.19 1.80 14.89
N TYR A 73 8.51 2.88 15.22
CA TYR A 73 8.18 4.00 14.33
C TYR A 73 7.14 3.70 13.23
N LYS A 74 6.33 2.64 13.35
CA LYS A 74 5.19 2.41 12.47
C LYS A 74 4.31 3.67 12.39
N GLY A 75 3.87 4.05 11.20
CA GLY A 75 3.11 5.28 10.95
C GLY A 75 3.92 6.57 10.89
N LYS A 76 5.22 6.57 11.24
CA LYS A 76 6.05 7.78 11.19
C LYS A 76 6.58 8.06 9.78
N LYS A 77 6.68 9.35 9.43
CA LYS A 77 7.21 9.81 8.14
C LYS A 77 8.73 9.70 8.10
N ILE A 78 9.24 9.02 7.07
CA ILE A 78 10.67 8.70 6.94
C ILE A 78 11.21 9.17 5.59
N LYS A 79 12.49 9.56 5.58
CA LYS A 79 13.31 9.76 4.38
C LYS A 79 14.41 8.72 4.34
N ILE A 80 14.56 8.03 3.21
CA ILE A 80 15.69 7.16 2.92
C ILE A 80 16.31 7.51 1.57
N LYS A 81 17.59 7.16 1.39
CA LYS A 81 18.30 7.25 0.11
C LYS A 81 19.23 6.05 -0.01
N GLY A 82 19.25 5.41 -1.17
CA GLY A 82 20.12 4.27 -1.42
C GLY A 82 20.05 3.82 -2.86
N LYS A 83 20.82 2.79 -3.20
CA LYS A 83 20.81 2.15 -4.52
C LYS A 83 19.71 1.09 -4.58
N ILE A 84 19.07 0.97 -5.72
CA ILE A 84 18.11 -0.10 -5.98
C ILE A 84 18.86 -1.42 -6.09
N GLU A 85 18.51 -2.39 -5.26
CA GLU A 85 19.09 -3.75 -5.29
C GLU A 85 18.24 -4.70 -6.11
N SER A 86 16.91 -4.59 -6.00
CA SER A 86 15.96 -5.36 -6.81
C SER A 86 14.63 -4.63 -6.92
N VAL A 87 13.92 -4.92 -7.99
CA VAL A 87 12.56 -4.45 -8.28
C VAL A 87 11.70 -5.67 -8.50
N LYS A 88 10.53 -5.69 -7.92
CA LYS A 88 9.48 -6.70 -8.12
C LYS A 88 8.17 -5.99 -8.39
N GLU A 89 7.59 -6.27 -9.52
CA GLU A 89 6.25 -5.81 -9.90
C GLU A 89 5.22 -6.85 -9.46
N ASP A 90 4.13 -6.39 -8.88
CA ASP A 90 2.95 -7.21 -8.71
C ASP A 90 1.99 -6.89 -9.85
N VAL A 91 1.83 -7.85 -10.76
CA VAL A 91 1.08 -7.67 -12.00
C VAL A 91 -0.42 -7.49 -11.73
N LEU A 92 -0.92 -8.05 -10.62
CA LEU A 92 -2.35 -8.01 -10.29
C LEU A 92 -2.78 -6.65 -9.73
N ASP A 93 -1.95 -6.07 -8.86
CA ASP A 93 -2.30 -4.85 -8.13
C ASP A 93 -1.60 -3.60 -8.71
N SER A 94 -0.81 -3.74 -9.77
CA SER A 94 0.03 -2.66 -10.33
C SER A 94 0.90 -1.98 -9.27
N ASP A 95 1.30 -2.73 -8.25
CA ASP A 95 2.13 -2.27 -7.16
C ASP A 95 3.59 -2.64 -7.41
N LEU A 96 4.48 -1.75 -7.00
CA LEU A 96 5.92 -1.94 -7.15
C LEU A 96 6.59 -2.11 -5.80
N THR A 97 7.30 -3.21 -5.61
CA THR A 97 8.14 -3.46 -4.44
C THR A 97 9.60 -3.33 -4.81
N ILE A 98 10.30 -2.35 -4.23
CA ILE A 98 11.70 -2.07 -4.48
C ILE A 98 12.52 -2.36 -3.22
N ILE A 99 13.60 -3.11 -3.36
CA ILE A 99 14.61 -3.23 -2.30
C ILE A 99 15.67 -2.17 -2.51
N VAL A 100 15.80 -1.29 -1.52
CA VAL A 100 16.78 -0.19 -1.52
C VAL A 100 17.89 -0.51 -0.52
N LYS A 101 19.15 -0.47 -1.00
CA LYS A 101 20.36 -0.67 -0.19
C LYS A 101 21.03 0.66 0.09
N SER A 102 21.23 0.96 1.37
CA SER A 102 21.96 2.15 1.85
C SER A 102 23.13 1.71 2.77
N GLY A 103 24.33 1.63 2.22
CA GLY A 103 25.46 0.96 2.86
C GLY A 103 25.15 -0.51 3.12
N SER A 104 25.24 -0.95 4.37
CA SER A 104 24.88 -2.32 4.81
C SER A 104 23.39 -2.51 5.14
N LYS A 105 22.57 -1.47 4.97
CA LYS A 105 21.16 -1.46 5.38
C LYS A 105 20.25 -1.68 4.18
N TYR A 106 19.25 -2.55 4.34
CA TYR A 106 18.24 -2.83 3.32
C TYR A 106 16.89 -2.34 3.77
N TYR A 107 16.13 -1.77 2.85
CA TYR A 107 14.76 -1.28 3.05
C TYR A 107 13.87 -1.84 1.97
N GLU A 108 12.69 -2.31 2.33
CA GLU A 108 11.62 -2.55 1.37
C GLU A 108 10.85 -1.25 1.17
N VAL A 109 10.65 -0.88 -0.07
CA VAL A 109 9.86 0.29 -0.48
C VAL A 109 8.71 -0.21 -1.32
N PHE A 110 7.53 0.00 -0.82
CA PHE A 110 6.28 -0.30 -1.50
C PHE A 110 5.75 0.98 -2.15
N MET A 111 5.49 0.93 -3.43
CA MET A 111 4.92 2.01 -4.22
C MET A 111 3.58 1.54 -4.78
N SER A 112 2.49 2.11 -4.30
CA SER A 112 1.17 1.95 -4.90
C SER A 112 1.03 3.07 -5.92
N GLN A 113 1.22 2.73 -7.18
CA GLN A 113 1.06 3.69 -8.28
C GLN A 113 0.09 3.07 -9.27
N GLY A 114 -1.12 3.61 -9.35
CA GLY A 114 -1.97 3.33 -10.50
C GLY A 114 -1.19 3.62 -11.79
N TYR A 115 -1.38 2.86 -12.81
CA TYR A 115 -0.97 2.99 -14.24
C TYR A 115 0.22 3.90 -14.62
N GLN A 116 1.14 4.24 -13.73
CA GLN A 116 2.35 4.96 -14.10
C GLN A 116 3.43 3.99 -14.55
N GLU A 117 4.02 4.32 -15.68
CA GLU A 117 5.09 3.58 -16.32
C GLU A 117 6.30 3.42 -15.40
N TYR A 118 6.60 2.18 -15.00
CA TYR A 118 7.74 1.85 -14.12
C TYR A 118 9.09 1.86 -14.85
N SER A 119 9.14 2.35 -16.06
CA SER A 119 10.26 2.25 -17.01
C SER A 119 11.60 2.84 -16.53
N GLY A 120 11.63 3.42 -15.35
CA GLY A 120 12.85 4.05 -14.83
C GLY A 120 13.56 3.30 -13.70
N TYR A 121 12.89 2.39 -12.99
CA TYR A 121 13.45 1.75 -11.80
C TYR A 121 14.30 0.55 -12.16
N ALA A 122 15.60 0.72 -12.16
CA ALA A 122 16.56 -0.34 -12.47
C ALA A 122 17.56 -0.54 -11.35
N ARG A 123 18.07 -1.78 -11.21
CA ARG A 123 19.14 -2.11 -10.27
C ARG A 123 20.35 -1.19 -10.45
N GLY A 124 20.93 -0.73 -9.36
CA GLY A 124 22.11 0.14 -9.34
C GLY A 124 21.77 1.64 -9.36
N LYS A 125 20.60 2.06 -9.85
CA LYS A 125 20.17 3.46 -9.77
C LYS A 125 19.95 3.91 -8.33
N THR A 126 20.13 5.21 -8.09
CA THR A 126 19.92 5.79 -6.77
C THR A 126 18.47 6.24 -6.60
N LEU A 127 17.82 5.79 -5.54
CA LEU A 127 16.45 6.15 -5.20
C LEU A 127 16.40 6.90 -3.89
N SER A 128 15.76 8.07 -3.89
CA SER A 128 15.40 8.82 -2.68
C SER A 128 13.91 8.69 -2.45
N VAL A 129 13.50 8.26 -1.26
CA VAL A 129 12.09 7.99 -0.91
C VAL A 129 11.69 8.81 0.30
N TRP A 130 10.50 9.42 0.23
CA TRP A 130 9.79 10.06 1.34
C TRP A 130 8.46 9.32 1.51
N GLY A 131 8.31 8.63 2.62
CA GLY A 131 7.18 7.75 2.84
C GLY A 131 6.83 7.57 4.31
N THR A 132 6.02 6.56 4.58
CA THR A 132 5.57 6.19 5.92
C THR A 132 6.04 4.78 6.26
N VAL A 133 6.55 4.60 7.47
CA VAL A 133 6.97 3.27 7.97
C VAL A 133 5.75 2.38 8.13
N LYS A 134 5.67 1.28 7.37
CA LYS A 134 4.59 0.27 7.49
C LYS A 134 4.88 -0.76 8.58
N GLY A 135 6.14 -1.06 8.81
CA GLY A 135 6.57 -2.10 9.74
C GLY A 135 7.86 -2.76 9.26
N THR A 136 7.84 -4.08 9.19
CA THR A 136 8.99 -4.88 8.76
C THR A 136 8.57 -5.94 7.75
N ALA A 137 9.51 -6.33 6.88
CA ALA A 137 9.36 -7.39 5.91
C ALA A 137 10.49 -8.41 6.04
N ARG A 138 10.28 -9.61 5.51
CA ARG A 138 11.33 -10.65 5.39
C ARG A 138 12.01 -10.51 4.04
N TYR A 139 13.32 -10.43 4.05
CA TYR A 139 14.13 -10.35 2.83
C TYR A 139 15.21 -11.44 2.83
N VAL A 140 15.49 -11.99 1.66
CA VAL A 140 16.51 -13.00 1.46
C VAL A 140 17.60 -12.42 0.58
N VAL A 141 18.77 -12.20 1.15
CA VAL A 141 19.96 -11.82 0.39
C VAL A 141 20.51 -13.09 -0.27
N LYS A 142 20.38 -13.17 -1.59
CA LYS A 142 20.98 -14.25 -2.37
C LYS A 142 22.49 -13.97 -2.52
N SER A 143 23.33 -14.92 -2.18
CA SER A 143 24.77 -14.83 -2.31
C SER A 143 25.28 -16.01 -3.14
N TYR A 144 25.98 -15.72 -4.23
CA TYR A 144 26.55 -16.77 -5.07
C TYR A 144 27.58 -17.58 -4.29
N GLY A 145 27.47 -18.91 -4.29
CA GLY A 145 28.39 -19.80 -3.56
C GLY A 145 28.28 -19.80 -2.03
N LYS A 146 27.33 -19.03 -1.44
CA LYS A 146 27.12 -18.97 0.02
C LYS A 146 25.66 -19.22 0.38
N LYS A 147 25.40 -19.67 1.63
CA LYS A 147 24.02 -19.81 2.13
C LYS A 147 23.27 -18.48 2.04
N ASN A 148 22.05 -18.53 1.51
CA ASN A 148 21.16 -17.37 1.46
C ASN A 148 20.89 -16.85 2.87
N LYS A 149 21.08 -15.56 3.10
CA LYS A 149 20.87 -14.92 4.39
C LYS A 149 19.45 -14.34 4.47
N LYS A 150 18.62 -14.93 5.32
CA LYS A 150 17.30 -14.37 5.66
C LYS A 150 17.49 -13.25 6.67
N MET A 151 16.81 -12.13 6.47
CA MET A 151 16.86 -10.98 7.37
C MET A 151 15.53 -10.25 7.43
N THR A 152 15.23 -9.62 8.57
CA THR A 152 14.12 -8.69 8.71
C THR A 152 14.60 -7.30 8.32
N ILE A 153 13.86 -6.61 7.49
CA ILE A 153 14.15 -5.25 7.01
C ILE A 153 12.95 -4.33 7.26
N PRO A 154 13.15 -3.00 7.41
CA PRO A 154 12.05 -2.05 7.48
C PRO A 154 11.27 -2.00 6.18
N SER A 155 9.94 -1.94 6.26
CA SER A 155 9.01 -1.76 5.14
C SER A 155 8.42 -0.35 5.17
N ILE A 156 8.43 0.33 4.03
CA ILE A 156 8.07 1.74 3.86
C ILE A 156 7.09 1.87 2.71
N LYS A 157 5.93 2.50 2.92
CA LYS A 157 5.03 2.92 1.84
C LYS A 157 5.54 4.26 1.31
N SER A 158 5.96 4.30 0.06
CA SER A 158 6.36 5.52 -0.62
C SER A 158 5.15 6.44 -0.81
N ARG A 159 5.39 7.74 -0.70
CA ARG A 159 4.46 8.78 -1.11
C ARG A 159 5.06 9.69 -2.17
N TYR A 160 6.35 9.94 -2.06
CA TYR A 160 7.15 10.66 -3.05
C TYR A 160 8.51 10.01 -3.15
N ASP A 161 9.01 9.98 -4.35
CA ASP A 161 10.34 9.48 -4.65
C ASP A 161 11.06 10.38 -5.64
N LYS A 162 12.35 10.15 -5.82
CA LYS A 162 13.20 10.75 -6.84
C LYS A 162 14.26 9.74 -7.24
N LEU A 163 14.23 9.36 -8.49
CA LEU A 163 15.25 8.56 -9.13
C LEU A 163 16.40 9.45 -9.60
N SER A 164 17.65 8.97 -9.48
CA SER A 164 18.87 9.68 -9.91
C SER A 164 19.88 8.68 -10.41
#